data_a822b4efb7ebd5387a2a3036f62b9539
#
_entry.id   a822b4efb7ebd5387a2a3036f62b9539
#
_cell.length_a   1.000
_cell.length_b   1.000
_cell.length_c   1.000
_cell.angle_alpha   90.00
_cell.angle_beta   90.00
_cell.angle_gamma   90.00
#
_symmetry.space_group_name_H-M   'P 1'
#
loop_
_entity.id
_entity.type
_entity.pdbx_description
1 polymer ?
#
loop_
_entity_poly.entity_id
_entity_poly.type
_entity_poly.pdbx_seq_one_letter_code
_entity_poly.pdbx_strand_id
1 'polypeptide(L)'
;MKINLSNIKKTKFYLDKNECVGIPTETVYGLAANAYSQNATSKIFKLKKRPKKNPLIVHYYDLKTLKKDCEINNNFTRLYKRFCPGPITFVLKIKNDSKISNNVTNKNKSLAIRFPSHPSTRHLLKLLKYPLAAPSANISTKISPVSREDVIDEFGKKIKFVLDGGRSNVGLESTIISLIGKPKILRLGGIEISKINKVLKSKMKFNKKKKKIIMPGQNNVHYSPGIPIRLNIKKPKPDEAFILIKKRKLFGKNFYYLTKTKNLKEAAKKLYKTLRMIKKKNFKSISVEKIPNLGLGQAINDRLIRASKF
;
A
#
# COMPACT_ATOMS: atom_id res chain seq x y z
N MET A 1 -0.99 20.38 -7.24
CA MET A 1 -0.05 20.61 -6.12
C MET A 1 1.31 20.93 -6.70
N LYS A 2 1.91 22.08 -6.34
CA LYS A 2 3.28 22.43 -6.78
C LYS A 2 4.29 21.47 -6.14
N ILE A 3 5.23 20.97 -6.94
CA ILE A 3 6.34 20.12 -6.45
C ILE A 3 7.31 21.02 -5.68
N ASN A 4 7.58 20.70 -4.41
CA ASN A 4 8.57 21.43 -3.62
C ASN A 4 9.95 20.80 -3.85
N LEU A 5 10.76 21.44 -4.71
CA LEU A 5 12.09 20.95 -5.10
C LEU A 5 13.08 20.90 -3.94
N SER A 6 13.02 21.85 -3.00
CA SER A 6 13.86 21.85 -1.79
C SER A 6 13.61 20.61 -0.94
N ASN A 7 12.34 20.28 -0.70
CA ASN A 7 11.97 19.07 0.05
C ASN A 7 12.39 17.79 -0.68
N ILE A 8 12.35 17.76 -2.02
CA ILE A 8 12.86 16.61 -2.78
C ILE A 8 14.37 16.48 -2.65
N LYS A 9 15.13 17.58 -2.76
CA LYS A 9 16.59 17.58 -2.54
C LYS A 9 16.93 17.09 -1.12
N LYS A 10 16.22 17.57 -0.11
CA LYS A 10 16.37 17.12 1.28
C LYS A 10 16.03 15.64 1.46
N THR A 11 14.98 15.15 0.79
CA THR A 11 14.63 13.71 0.79
C THR A 11 15.74 12.87 0.17
N LYS A 12 16.26 13.28 -0.99
CA LYS A 12 17.40 12.63 -1.67
C LYS A 12 18.64 12.59 -0.77
N PHE A 13 19.00 13.70 -0.12
CA PHE A 13 20.13 13.78 0.82
C PHE A 13 20.05 12.70 1.91
N TYR A 14 18.90 12.51 2.56
CA TYR A 14 18.76 11.46 3.57
C TYR A 14 18.82 10.05 2.99
N LEU A 15 18.24 9.83 1.80
CA LEU A 15 18.32 8.53 1.11
C LEU A 15 19.75 8.16 0.72
N ASP A 16 20.54 9.13 0.23
CA ASP A 16 21.96 8.93 -0.12
C ASP A 16 22.81 8.61 1.11
N LYS A 17 22.41 9.07 2.31
CA LYS A 17 22.98 8.69 3.61
C LYS A 17 22.46 7.36 4.15
N ASN A 18 21.78 6.54 3.34
CA ASN A 18 21.15 5.29 3.74
C ASN A 18 20.14 5.43 4.87
N GLU A 19 19.47 6.59 4.99
CA GLU A 19 18.38 6.79 5.94
C GLU A 19 17.01 6.43 5.33
N CYS A 20 16.06 6.10 6.22
CA CYS A 20 14.67 5.91 5.82
C CYS A 20 13.92 7.25 5.81
N VAL A 21 13.08 7.46 4.79
CA VAL A 21 12.22 8.63 4.65
C VAL A 21 10.79 8.24 4.33
N GLY A 22 9.82 9.06 4.72
CA GLY A 22 8.44 8.92 4.26
C GLY A 22 8.28 9.52 2.87
N ILE A 23 7.65 8.79 1.94
CA ILE A 23 7.34 9.30 0.60
C ILE A 23 5.85 9.18 0.29
N PRO A 24 5.23 10.19 -0.35
CA PRO A 24 3.85 10.11 -0.80
C PRO A 24 3.73 9.17 -2.00
N THR A 25 2.65 8.40 -2.08
CA THR A 25 2.24 7.75 -3.32
C THR A 25 0.74 7.95 -3.54
N GLU A 26 0.26 7.67 -4.74
CA GLU A 26 -1.18 7.74 -5.04
C GLU A 26 -2.01 6.75 -4.21
N THR A 27 -1.39 5.68 -3.69
CA THR A 27 -2.03 4.63 -2.89
C THR A 27 -2.02 4.92 -1.40
N VAL A 28 -0.85 4.84 -0.78
CA VAL A 28 -0.57 5.13 0.64
C VAL A 28 0.87 5.66 0.74
N TYR A 29 1.22 6.31 1.83
CA TYR A 29 2.62 6.70 2.07
C TYR A 29 3.51 5.48 2.25
N GLY A 30 4.72 5.55 1.66
CA GLY A 30 5.76 4.53 1.76
C GLY A 30 6.88 4.92 2.70
N LEU A 31 7.42 3.96 3.46
CA LEU A 31 8.70 4.11 4.16
C LEU A 31 9.81 3.66 3.23
N ALA A 32 10.51 4.62 2.63
CA ALA A 32 11.45 4.41 1.54
C ALA A 32 12.89 4.38 2.00
N ALA A 33 13.68 3.51 1.38
CA ALA A 33 15.13 3.45 1.51
C ALA A 33 15.76 2.93 0.22
N ASN A 34 17.07 3.14 0.03
CA ASN A 34 17.84 2.63 -1.10
C ASN A 34 17.72 1.09 -1.18
N ALA A 35 17.12 0.58 -2.27
CA ALA A 35 16.87 -0.86 -2.44
C ALA A 35 18.16 -1.68 -2.68
N TYR A 36 19.25 -1.06 -3.09
CA TYR A 36 20.55 -1.70 -3.28
C TYR A 36 21.35 -1.79 -1.97
N SER A 37 21.04 -0.95 -0.97
CA SER A 37 21.77 -0.91 0.29
C SER A 37 21.20 -1.89 1.32
N GLN A 38 22.01 -2.85 1.74
CA GLN A 38 21.69 -3.77 2.82
C GLN A 38 21.42 -3.04 4.15
N ASN A 39 22.22 -2.01 4.45
CA ASN A 39 22.08 -1.18 5.64
C ASN A 39 20.76 -0.41 5.62
N ALA A 40 20.48 0.32 4.52
CA ALA A 40 19.26 1.12 4.39
C ALA A 40 17.99 0.25 4.50
N THR A 41 17.98 -0.90 3.82
CA THR A 41 16.83 -1.83 3.87
C THR A 41 16.64 -2.48 5.24
N SER A 42 17.72 -2.75 6.01
CA SER A 42 17.62 -3.23 7.40
C SER A 42 16.88 -2.24 8.30
N LYS A 43 17.11 -0.93 8.12
CA LYS A 43 16.43 0.13 8.89
C LYS A 43 14.91 0.10 8.67
N ILE A 44 14.42 -0.24 7.44
CA ILE A 44 12.99 -0.42 7.19
C ILE A 44 12.41 -1.50 8.12
N PHE A 45 13.04 -2.67 8.20
CA PHE A 45 12.56 -3.76 9.04
C PHE A 45 12.55 -3.39 10.53
N LYS A 46 13.63 -2.72 11.00
CA LYS A 46 13.75 -2.24 12.39
C LYS A 46 12.65 -1.23 12.73
N LEU A 47 12.51 -0.16 11.92
CA LEU A 47 11.53 0.90 12.16
C LEU A 47 10.09 0.38 12.15
N LYS A 48 9.77 -0.52 11.23
CA LYS A 48 8.41 -1.08 11.08
C LYS A 48 8.12 -2.22 12.07
N LYS A 49 9.09 -2.71 12.83
CA LYS A 49 8.99 -4.00 13.56
C LYS A 49 8.49 -5.12 12.63
N ARG A 50 9.03 -5.16 11.41
CA ARG A 50 8.58 -6.06 10.34
C ARG A 50 9.33 -7.38 10.38
N PRO A 51 8.64 -8.55 10.30
CA PRO A 51 9.32 -9.83 10.16
C PRO A 51 10.18 -9.87 8.89
N LYS A 52 11.46 -10.27 9.01
CA LYS A 52 12.42 -10.34 7.89
C LYS A 52 11.92 -11.22 6.72
N LYS A 53 11.13 -12.25 7.00
CA LYS A 53 10.50 -13.14 6.00
C LYS A 53 9.45 -12.47 5.10
N ASN A 54 9.13 -11.20 5.32
CA ASN A 54 8.10 -10.49 4.57
C ASN A 54 8.74 -9.52 3.57
N PRO A 55 8.88 -9.87 2.26
CA PRO A 55 9.60 -9.10 1.25
C PRO A 55 9.08 -7.67 1.10
N LEU A 56 9.87 -6.81 0.45
CA LEU A 56 9.52 -5.41 0.19
C LEU A 56 9.11 -5.20 -1.26
N ILE A 57 8.34 -4.13 -1.53
CA ILE A 57 8.05 -3.65 -2.89
C ILE A 57 9.10 -2.62 -3.26
N VAL A 58 9.66 -2.72 -4.46
CA VAL A 58 10.65 -1.78 -5.00
C VAL A 58 9.98 -0.85 -6.03
N HIS A 59 10.19 0.44 -5.83
CA HIS A 59 9.67 1.49 -6.70
C HIS A 59 10.71 1.94 -7.71
N TYR A 60 10.37 1.88 -8.98
CA TYR A 60 11.20 2.28 -10.11
C TYR A 60 10.68 3.53 -10.79
N TYR A 61 11.57 4.31 -11.37
CA TYR A 61 11.20 5.43 -12.24
C TYR A 61 10.79 4.94 -13.63
N ASP A 62 11.61 4.09 -14.26
CA ASP A 62 11.45 3.66 -15.65
C ASP A 62 11.79 2.18 -15.90
N LEU A 63 11.55 1.73 -17.11
CA LEU A 63 11.88 0.37 -17.57
C LEU A 63 13.38 0.14 -17.72
N LYS A 64 14.17 1.17 -18.06
CA LYS A 64 15.61 1.05 -18.23
C LYS A 64 16.27 0.58 -16.94
N THR A 65 15.88 1.19 -15.81
CA THR A 65 16.38 0.80 -14.48
C THR A 65 15.85 -0.57 -14.07
N LEU A 66 14.54 -0.87 -14.31
CA LEU A 66 13.96 -2.17 -13.98
C LEU A 66 14.65 -3.33 -14.70
N LYS A 67 15.00 -3.18 -15.99
CA LYS A 67 15.66 -4.22 -16.81
C LYS A 67 17.01 -4.66 -16.27
N LYS A 68 17.65 -3.87 -15.40
CA LYS A 68 18.88 -4.26 -14.71
C LYS A 68 18.62 -5.33 -13.63
N ASP A 69 17.42 -5.33 -13.05
CA ASP A 69 17.09 -6.16 -11.89
C ASP A 69 16.12 -7.31 -12.19
N CYS A 70 15.28 -7.20 -13.23
CA CYS A 70 14.21 -8.18 -13.49
C CYS A 70 14.15 -8.62 -14.95
N GLU A 71 13.69 -9.88 -15.14
CA GLU A 71 13.24 -10.39 -16.42
C GLU A 71 11.84 -9.85 -16.76
N ILE A 72 11.65 -9.40 -18.00
CA ILE A 72 10.40 -8.82 -18.49
C ILE A 72 9.75 -9.79 -19.46
N ASN A 73 8.43 -10.04 -19.29
CA ASN A 73 7.64 -10.87 -20.21
C ASN A 73 6.48 -10.07 -20.86
N ASN A 74 5.84 -10.65 -21.86
CA ASN A 74 4.77 -10.02 -22.62
C ASN A 74 3.56 -9.60 -21.75
N ASN A 75 3.19 -10.39 -20.75
CA ASN A 75 2.09 -10.04 -19.84
C ASN A 75 2.40 -8.79 -19.03
N PHE A 76 3.66 -8.66 -18.56
CA PHE A 76 4.12 -7.44 -17.92
C PHE A 76 4.04 -6.24 -18.85
N THR A 77 4.55 -6.36 -20.08
CA THR A 77 4.56 -5.26 -21.06
C THR A 77 3.15 -4.76 -21.35
N ARG A 78 2.18 -5.68 -21.55
CA ARG A 78 0.76 -5.32 -21.76
C ARG A 78 0.15 -4.58 -20.59
N LEU A 79 0.38 -5.05 -19.36
CA LEU A 79 -0.14 -4.42 -18.14
C LEU A 79 0.58 -3.12 -17.83
N TYR A 80 1.89 -3.03 -18.05
CA TYR A 80 2.68 -1.82 -17.90
C TYR A 80 2.15 -0.69 -18.77
N LYS A 81 1.98 -0.93 -20.09
CA LYS A 81 1.43 0.06 -21.03
C LYS A 81 0.07 0.60 -20.59
N ARG A 82 -0.75 -0.22 -19.93
CA ARG A 82 -2.13 0.16 -19.54
C ARG A 82 -2.24 0.82 -18.16
N PHE A 83 -1.39 0.42 -17.21
CA PHE A 83 -1.58 0.78 -15.80
C PHE A 83 -0.39 1.47 -15.15
N CYS A 84 0.73 1.66 -15.83
CA CYS A 84 1.88 2.34 -15.25
C CYS A 84 2.15 3.71 -15.91
N PRO A 85 2.57 4.70 -15.09
CA PRO A 85 2.71 4.61 -13.63
C PRO A 85 1.34 4.56 -12.94
N GLY A 86 1.23 3.78 -11.82
CA GLY A 86 -0.07 3.62 -11.16
C GLY A 86 -0.12 2.61 -10.00
N PRO A 87 -1.35 2.35 -9.48
CA PRO A 87 -1.57 1.56 -8.27
C PRO A 87 -1.54 0.04 -8.52
N ILE A 88 -0.56 -0.45 -9.26
CA ILE A 88 -0.30 -1.86 -9.55
C ILE A 88 1.13 -2.24 -9.19
N THR A 89 1.30 -3.45 -8.66
CA THR A 89 2.60 -4.06 -8.32
C THR A 89 2.70 -5.39 -9.05
N PHE A 90 3.82 -5.62 -9.71
CA PHE A 90 4.13 -6.87 -10.41
C PHE A 90 5.14 -7.68 -9.62
N VAL A 91 5.00 -9.01 -9.62
CA VAL A 91 6.05 -9.92 -9.20
C VAL A 91 6.66 -10.53 -10.42
N LEU A 92 7.94 -10.26 -10.57
CA LEU A 92 8.77 -10.71 -11.69
C LEU A 92 9.92 -11.59 -11.18
N LYS A 93 10.51 -12.37 -12.06
CA LYS A 93 11.74 -13.09 -11.77
C LYS A 93 12.88 -12.06 -11.67
N ILE A 94 13.66 -12.14 -10.59
CA ILE A 94 14.85 -11.32 -10.40
C ILE A 94 16.01 -11.93 -11.17
N LYS A 95 16.89 -11.09 -11.74
CA LYS A 95 18.11 -11.51 -12.39
C LYS A 95 19.18 -11.90 -11.38
N ASN A 96 20.09 -12.78 -11.76
CA ASN A 96 21.17 -13.24 -10.89
C ASN A 96 22.19 -12.12 -10.58
N ASP A 97 22.41 -11.20 -11.53
CA ASP A 97 23.31 -10.04 -11.44
C ASP A 97 22.65 -8.79 -10.84
N SER A 98 21.40 -8.90 -10.36
CA SER A 98 20.67 -7.79 -9.72
C SER A 98 21.39 -7.31 -8.46
N LYS A 99 21.50 -5.97 -8.33
CA LYS A 99 22.06 -5.31 -7.14
C LYS A 99 21.06 -5.18 -5.98
N ILE A 100 19.83 -5.70 -6.10
CA ILE A 100 18.83 -5.62 -5.06
C ILE A 100 19.29 -6.36 -3.80
N SER A 101 19.23 -5.65 -2.67
CA SER A 101 19.57 -6.22 -1.36
C SER A 101 18.78 -7.49 -1.04
N ASN A 102 19.43 -8.50 -0.50
CA ASN A 102 18.78 -9.75 -0.05
C ASN A 102 17.67 -9.52 0.98
N ASN A 103 17.74 -8.45 1.77
CA ASN A 103 16.65 -8.07 2.68
C ASN A 103 15.35 -7.78 1.95
N VAL A 104 15.41 -7.22 0.73
CA VAL A 104 14.24 -6.85 -0.07
C VAL A 104 13.47 -8.08 -0.53
N THR A 105 14.19 -9.06 -1.05
CA THR A 105 13.60 -10.30 -1.62
C THR A 105 13.41 -11.40 -0.59
N ASN A 106 14.04 -11.29 0.59
CA ASN A 106 14.21 -12.40 1.53
C ASN A 106 14.82 -13.65 0.83
N LYS A 107 15.85 -13.41 -0.01
CA LYS A 107 16.54 -14.43 -0.83
C LYS A 107 15.63 -15.19 -1.82
N ASN A 108 14.41 -14.69 -2.10
CA ASN A 108 13.57 -15.30 -3.13
C ASN A 108 14.06 -14.92 -4.53
N LYS A 109 13.89 -15.83 -5.50
CA LYS A 109 14.17 -15.59 -6.93
C LYS A 109 13.10 -14.72 -7.61
N SER A 110 12.44 -13.84 -6.85
CA SER A 110 11.37 -12.96 -7.33
C SER A 110 11.41 -11.61 -6.65
N LEU A 111 11.05 -10.57 -7.38
CA LEU A 111 10.98 -9.19 -6.91
C LEU A 111 9.59 -8.61 -7.16
N ALA A 112 9.04 -7.94 -6.13
CA ALA A 112 7.84 -7.14 -6.25
C ALA A 112 8.21 -5.72 -6.68
N ILE A 113 7.74 -5.28 -7.83
CA ILE A 113 8.09 -3.97 -8.42
C ILE A 113 6.87 -3.11 -8.68
N ARG A 114 7.06 -1.79 -8.64
CA ARG A 114 6.00 -0.82 -8.91
C ARG A 114 6.56 0.46 -9.52
N PHE A 115 5.74 1.13 -10.34
CA PHE A 115 5.98 2.47 -10.86
C PHE A 115 4.91 3.39 -10.26
N PRO A 116 5.19 4.10 -9.15
CA PRO A 116 4.21 4.99 -8.53
C PRO A 116 3.91 6.18 -9.43
N SER A 117 2.66 6.70 -9.37
CA SER A 117 2.23 7.83 -10.22
C SER A 117 2.28 9.17 -9.50
N HIS A 118 2.59 9.22 -8.19
CA HIS A 118 2.61 10.48 -7.46
C HIS A 118 3.72 11.43 -7.96
N PRO A 119 3.43 12.70 -8.35
CA PRO A 119 4.40 13.58 -9.00
C PRO A 119 5.69 13.78 -8.20
N SER A 120 5.61 14.07 -6.90
CA SER A 120 6.79 14.27 -6.04
C SER A 120 7.68 13.02 -5.97
N THR A 121 7.07 11.83 -5.86
CA THR A 121 7.83 10.56 -5.85
C THR A 121 8.40 10.23 -7.22
N ARG A 122 7.69 10.53 -8.31
CA ARG A 122 8.23 10.40 -9.68
C ARG A 122 9.45 11.30 -9.87
N HIS A 123 9.38 12.56 -9.43
CA HIS A 123 10.50 13.49 -9.50
C HIS A 123 11.69 13.01 -8.66
N LEU A 124 11.44 12.56 -7.43
CA LEU A 124 12.48 11.99 -6.56
C LEU A 124 13.17 10.80 -7.23
N LEU A 125 12.41 9.81 -7.72
CA LEU A 125 12.95 8.60 -8.38
C LEU A 125 13.77 8.95 -9.64
N LYS A 126 13.41 10.01 -10.37
CA LYS A 126 14.17 10.50 -11.53
C LYS A 126 15.57 11.01 -11.15
N LEU A 127 15.72 11.60 -9.96
CA LEU A 127 16.98 12.14 -9.45
C LEU A 127 17.89 11.08 -8.80
N LEU A 128 17.33 9.89 -8.46
CA LEU A 128 18.08 8.83 -7.79
C LEU A 128 18.78 7.91 -8.80
N LYS A 129 20.00 7.44 -8.44
CA LYS A 129 20.75 6.44 -9.22
C LYS A 129 20.38 5.00 -8.87
N TYR A 130 19.40 4.81 -7.96
CA TYR A 130 18.94 3.52 -7.43
C TYR A 130 17.43 3.52 -7.22
N PRO A 131 16.77 2.34 -7.26
CA PRO A 131 15.36 2.23 -6.94
C PRO A 131 15.12 2.24 -5.42
N LEU A 132 13.87 2.49 -5.00
CA LEU A 132 13.50 2.58 -3.60
C LEU A 132 12.71 1.35 -3.12
N ALA A 133 13.20 0.65 -2.12
CA ALA A 133 12.39 -0.28 -1.35
C ALA A 133 11.43 0.54 -0.47
N ALA A 134 10.11 0.39 -0.68
CA ALA A 134 9.11 1.23 -0.01
C ALA A 134 7.83 0.45 0.33
N PRO A 135 7.79 -0.29 1.45
CA PRO A 135 6.52 -0.75 2.03
C PRO A 135 5.71 0.44 2.56
N SER A 136 4.43 0.25 2.94
CA SER A 136 3.62 1.28 3.59
C SER A 136 4.32 1.84 4.84
N ALA A 137 4.19 3.14 5.12
CA ALA A 137 4.91 3.82 6.20
C ALA A 137 4.19 3.73 7.56
N ASN A 138 3.84 2.51 8.00
CA ASN A 138 3.25 2.21 9.32
C ASN A 138 4.04 1.11 10.03
N ILE A 139 3.94 1.01 11.35
CA ILE A 139 4.38 -0.18 12.09
C ILE A 139 3.59 -1.39 11.57
N SER A 140 4.24 -2.54 11.47
CA SER A 140 3.62 -3.77 10.93
C SER A 140 2.28 -4.06 11.63
N THR A 141 1.29 -4.53 10.86
CA THR A 141 -0.09 -4.81 11.26
C THR A 141 -1.02 -3.59 11.44
N LYS A 142 -0.51 -2.39 11.70
CA LYS A 142 -1.33 -1.17 11.87
C LYS A 142 -1.88 -0.62 10.55
N ILE A 143 -2.78 0.38 10.64
CA ILE A 143 -3.41 1.05 9.50
C ILE A 143 -2.35 1.77 8.65
N SER A 144 -2.39 1.58 7.33
CA SER A 144 -1.50 2.28 6.40
C SER A 144 -1.75 3.80 6.41
N PRO A 145 -0.69 4.64 6.39
CA PRO A 145 -0.81 6.09 6.38
C PRO A 145 -1.20 6.60 4.99
N VAL A 146 -2.07 7.60 4.94
CA VAL A 146 -2.55 8.24 3.70
C VAL A 146 -2.19 9.72 3.62
N SER A 147 -1.50 10.26 4.63
CA SER A 147 -0.99 11.63 4.66
C SER A 147 0.36 11.68 5.37
N ARG A 148 1.05 12.82 5.27
CA ARG A 148 2.31 13.11 5.97
C ARG A 148 2.15 13.00 7.48
N GLU A 149 1.07 13.58 8.02
CA GLU A 149 0.75 13.59 9.45
C GLU A 149 0.58 12.17 9.99
N ASP A 150 -0.09 11.28 9.21
CA ASP A 150 -0.24 9.88 9.58
C ASP A 150 1.12 9.16 9.76
N VAL A 151 2.14 9.52 8.95
CA VAL A 151 3.50 8.97 9.06
C VAL A 151 4.22 9.53 10.27
N ILE A 152 4.07 10.83 10.53
CA ILE A 152 4.66 11.49 11.71
C ILE A 152 4.04 10.94 12.99
N ASP A 153 2.72 10.77 13.05
CA ASP A 153 2.01 10.13 14.17
C ASP A 153 2.52 8.70 14.44
N GLU A 154 2.95 7.97 13.40
CA GLU A 154 3.39 6.57 13.52
C GLU A 154 4.84 6.43 14.00
N PHE A 155 5.75 7.29 13.52
CA PHE A 155 7.18 7.15 13.76
C PHE A 155 7.80 8.24 14.62
N GLY A 156 7.18 9.42 14.71
CA GLY A 156 7.71 10.56 15.45
C GLY A 156 9.14 10.91 15.05
N LYS A 157 10.01 11.12 16.02
CA LYS A 157 11.44 11.45 15.82
C LYS A 157 12.28 10.31 15.22
N LYS A 158 11.72 9.08 15.07
CA LYS A 158 12.45 7.93 14.54
C LYS A 158 12.64 7.99 13.01
N ILE A 159 11.88 8.84 12.32
CA ILE A 159 12.04 9.08 10.87
C ILE A 159 12.68 10.44 10.63
N LYS A 160 13.69 10.50 9.77
CA LYS A 160 14.47 11.73 9.55
C LYS A 160 13.70 12.79 8.76
N PHE A 161 12.88 12.36 7.79
CA PHE A 161 12.11 13.26 6.95
C PHE A 161 10.89 12.56 6.35
N VAL A 162 9.82 13.32 6.15
CA VAL A 162 8.63 12.86 5.42
C VAL A 162 8.34 13.89 4.33
N LEU A 163 8.51 13.47 3.08
CA LEU A 163 8.19 14.29 1.92
C LEU A 163 6.67 14.52 1.88
N ASP A 164 6.26 15.78 1.95
CA ASP A 164 4.85 16.10 1.82
C ASP A 164 4.41 16.02 0.36
N GLY A 165 3.33 15.29 0.15
CA GLY A 165 2.67 15.15 -1.14
C GLY A 165 1.15 15.26 -1.00
N GLY A 166 0.67 15.82 0.12
CA GLY A 166 -0.75 15.83 0.44
C GLY A 166 -1.30 14.43 0.69
N ARG A 167 -2.60 14.27 0.56
CA ARG A 167 -3.30 13.01 0.84
C ARG A 167 -3.32 12.08 -0.37
N SER A 168 -3.07 10.79 -0.14
CA SER A 168 -3.14 9.76 -1.18
C SER A 168 -4.52 9.68 -1.83
N ASN A 169 -4.58 9.63 -3.17
CA ASN A 169 -5.83 9.74 -3.93
C ASN A 169 -6.60 8.41 -4.02
N VAL A 170 -5.92 7.26 -3.95
CA VAL A 170 -6.53 5.92 -3.98
C VAL A 170 -6.93 5.46 -2.59
N GLY A 171 -6.09 5.72 -1.58
CA GLY A 171 -6.35 5.40 -0.17
C GLY A 171 -6.26 3.93 0.21
N LEU A 172 -5.97 3.04 -0.74
CA LEU A 172 -5.68 1.62 -0.53
C LEU A 172 -4.36 1.27 -1.23
N GLU A 173 -3.70 0.21 -0.80
CA GLU A 173 -2.46 -0.26 -1.43
C GLU A 173 -2.69 -0.71 -2.87
N SER A 174 -1.60 -0.87 -3.61
CA SER A 174 -1.60 -1.38 -4.99
C SER A 174 -2.17 -2.80 -5.09
N THR A 175 -2.83 -3.10 -6.19
CA THR A 175 -3.14 -4.48 -6.59
C THR A 175 -1.84 -5.19 -6.92
N ILE A 176 -1.65 -6.44 -6.45
CA ILE A 176 -0.44 -7.22 -6.72
C ILE A 176 -0.78 -8.41 -7.61
N ILE A 177 -0.05 -8.52 -8.71
CA ILE A 177 -0.13 -9.65 -9.63
C ILE A 177 1.23 -10.31 -9.78
N SER A 178 1.28 -11.63 -9.66
CA SER A 178 2.45 -12.42 -10.08
C SER A 178 2.37 -12.68 -11.57
N LEU A 179 3.50 -12.47 -12.24
CA LEU A 179 3.69 -12.77 -13.67
C LEU A 179 4.77 -13.83 -13.90
N ILE A 180 5.15 -14.53 -12.83
CA ILE A 180 6.01 -15.71 -12.91
C ILE A 180 5.11 -16.92 -13.21
N GLY A 181 5.33 -17.57 -14.37
CA GLY A 181 4.44 -18.59 -14.90
C GLY A 181 3.04 -18.05 -15.19
N LYS A 182 1.99 -18.83 -14.91
CA LYS A 182 0.60 -18.40 -15.12
C LYS A 182 0.25 -17.20 -14.23
N PRO A 183 -0.27 -16.09 -14.79
CA PRO A 183 -0.61 -14.89 -14.00
C PRO A 183 -1.57 -15.19 -12.84
N LYS A 184 -1.30 -14.61 -11.66
CA LYS A 184 -2.10 -14.81 -10.43
C LYS A 184 -2.24 -13.51 -9.65
N ILE A 185 -3.47 -13.18 -9.21
CA ILE A 185 -3.70 -12.06 -8.30
C ILE A 185 -3.29 -12.48 -6.88
N LEU A 186 -2.36 -11.73 -6.31
CA LEU A 186 -1.81 -12.00 -4.98
C LEU A 186 -2.38 -11.09 -3.88
N ARG A 187 -2.83 -9.89 -4.26
CA ARG A 187 -3.48 -8.93 -3.36
C ARG A 187 -4.46 -8.06 -4.15
N LEU A 188 -5.64 -7.88 -3.60
CA LEU A 188 -6.60 -6.88 -4.05
C LEU A 188 -6.11 -5.48 -3.68
N GLY A 189 -6.38 -4.46 -4.49
CA GLY A 189 -5.96 -3.08 -4.23
C GLY A 189 -6.57 -2.09 -5.21
N GLY A 190 -5.82 -1.01 -5.53
CA GLY A 190 -6.32 0.13 -6.31
C GLY A 190 -6.75 -0.15 -7.75
N ILE A 191 -6.39 -1.31 -8.33
CA ILE A 191 -6.87 -1.76 -9.66
C ILE A 191 -7.80 -2.97 -9.47
N GLU A 192 -8.99 -2.89 -10.04
CA GLU A 192 -9.96 -3.99 -10.06
C GLU A 192 -9.47 -5.17 -10.92
N ILE A 193 -9.76 -6.42 -10.50
CA ILE A 193 -9.35 -7.62 -11.24
C ILE A 193 -9.96 -7.65 -12.64
N SER A 194 -11.21 -7.19 -12.80
CA SER A 194 -11.91 -7.11 -14.10
C SER A 194 -11.10 -6.33 -15.14
N LYS A 195 -10.49 -5.20 -14.73
CA LYS A 195 -9.65 -4.39 -15.62
C LYS A 195 -8.36 -5.10 -16.03
N ILE A 196 -7.74 -5.86 -15.13
CA ILE A 196 -6.55 -6.68 -15.40
C ILE A 196 -6.92 -7.82 -16.35
N ASN A 197 -8.03 -8.51 -16.08
CA ASN A 197 -8.54 -9.59 -16.89
C ASN A 197 -8.82 -9.14 -18.34
N LYS A 198 -9.40 -7.94 -18.51
CA LYS A 198 -9.63 -7.37 -19.86
C LYS A 198 -8.34 -7.20 -20.65
N VAL A 199 -7.26 -6.69 -20.01
CA VAL A 199 -5.95 -6.51 -20.67
C VAL A 199 -5.28 -7.83 -21.00
N LEU A 200 -5.32 -8.81 -20.10
CA LEU A 200 -4.68 -10.11 -20.30
C LEU A 200 -5.55 -11.13 -21.04
N LYS A 201 -6.81 -10.78 -21.39
CA LYS A 201 -7.81 -11.70 -21.94
C LYS A 201 -7.92 -12.98 -21.09
N SER A 202 -8.08 -12.82 -19.76
CA SER A 202 -8.06 -13.90 -18.77
C SER A 202 -9.28 -13.85 -17.85
N LYS A 203 -9.52 -14.93 -17.09
CA LYS A 203 -10.61 -15.05 -16.11
C LYS A 203 -10.07 -15.28 -14.69
N MET A 204 -9.00 -14.55 -14.32
CA MET A 204 -8.41 -14.69 -12.98
C MET A 204 -9.41 -14.29 -11.91
N LYS A 205 -9.39 -15.06 -10.79
CA LYS A 205 -10.08 -14.75 -9.54
C LYS A 205 -9.08 -14.61 -8.43
N PHE A 206 -9.45 -13.87 -7.38
CA PHE A 206 -8.63 -13.78 -6.17
C PHE A 206 -8.89 -15.00 -5.28
N ASN A 207 -7.86 -15.83 -5.09
CA ASN A 207 -7.94 -16.99 -4.19
C ASN A 207 -7.22 -16.68 -2.88
N LYS A 208 -7.95 -16.77 -1.76
CA LYS A 208 -7.42 -16.53 -0.41
C LYS A 208 -6.57 -17.66 0.14
N LYS A 209 -6.65 -18.89 -0.40
CA LYS A 209 -5.86 -20.04 0.07
C LYS A 209 -4.38 -19.84 -0.25
N LYS A 210 -3.52 -19.70 0.77
CA LYS A 210 -2.07 -19.52 0.62
C LYS A 210 -1.32 -20.40 1.61
N LYS A 211 -0.34 -21.16 1.07
CA LYS A 211 0.58 -21.99 1.86
C LYS A 211 1.88 -21.26 2.24
N LYS A 212 2.30 -20.19 1.54
CA LYS A 212 3.59 -19.48 1.75
C LYS A 212 3.42 -17.97 1.59
N ILE A 213 4.09 -17.17 2.45
CA ILE A 213 4.13 -15.71 2.35
C ILE A 213 5.19 -15.34 1.30
N ILE A 214 4.73 -14.83 0.15
CA ILE A 214 5.61 -14.46 -0.97
C ILE A 214 5.73 -12.94 -1.08
N MET A 215 4.86 -12.15 -0.37
CA MET A 215 4.69 -10.71 -0.58
C MET A 215 4.13 -9.95 0.61
N PRO A 216 4.30 -8.58 0.60
CA PRO A 216 3.67 -7.71 1.59
C PRO A 216 2.14 -7.84 1.62
N GLY A 217 1.55 -7.80 2.83
CA GLY A 217 0.09 -7.80 3.02
C GLY A 217 -0.57 -9.18 2.86
N GLN A 218 0.19 -10.26 3.01
CA GLN A 218 -0.35 -11.63 3.05
C GLN A 218 -0.62 -12.15 4.46
N ASN A 219 -0.19 -11.43 5.50
CA ASN A 219 -0.46 -11.80 6.90
C ASN A 219 -1.97 -11.80 7.17
N ASN A 220 -2.42 -12.71 8.02
CA ASN A 220 -3.83 -12.82 8.39
C ASN A 220 -4.31 -11.60 9.17
N VAL A 221 -3.50 -11.05 10.08
CA VAL A 221 -3.76 -9.81 10.81
C VAL A 221 -3.02 -8.66 10.13
N HIS A 222 -3.76 -7.63 9.71
CA HIS A 222 -3.22 -6.42 9.09
C HIS A 222 -4.27 -5.30 9.10
N TYR A 223 -3.82 -4.03 9.03
CA TYR A 223 -4.68 -2.84 8.96
C TYR A 223 -5.48 -2.54 10.24
N SER A 224 -5.05 -3.11 11.38
CA SER A 224 -5.76 -2.96 12.64
C SER A 224 -5.73 -1.52 13.16
N PRO A 225 -6.88 -0.97 13.60
CA PRO A 225 -6.94 0.27 14.37
C PRO A 225 -6.50 0.11 15.85
N GLY A 226 -6.32 -1.14 16.32
CA GLY A 226 -6.01 -1.44 17.73
C GLY A 226 -7.26 -1.58 18.60
N ILE A 227 -8.46 -1.56 18.02
CA ILE A 227 -9.74 -1.86 18.68
C ILE A 227 -10.53 -2.86 17.82
N PRO A 228 -11.44 -3.67 18.41
CA PRO A 228 -12.22 -4.68 17.70
C PRO A 228 -13.07 -4.10 16.56
N ILE A 229 -13.21 -4.86 15.48
CA ILE A 229 -14.10 -4.50 14.35
C ILE A 229 -15.12 -5.60 14.14
N ARG A 230 -16.40 -5.24 14.12
CA ARG A 230 -17.53 -6.11 13.78
C ARG A 230 -18.02 -5.75 12.37
N LEU A 231 -18.18 -6.74 11.52
CA LEU A 231 -18.54 -6.57 10.10
C LEU A 231 -20.01 -6.95 9.84
N ASN A 232 -20.58 -6.34 8.79
CA ASN A 232 -21.95 -6.59 8.32
C ASN A 232 -23.03 -6.29 9.37
N ILE A 233 -22.79 -5.27 10.18
CA ILE A 233 -23.70 -4.87 11.26
C ILE A 233 -24.81 -3.96 10.71
N LYS A 234 -26.06 -4.19 11.12
CA LYS A 234 -27.22 -3.35 10.77
C LYS A 234 -27.41 -2.19 11.76
N LYS A 235 -27.19 -2.43 13.07
CA LYS A 235 -27.29 -1.43 14.14
C LYS A 235 -26.06 -1.53 15.06
N PRO A 236 -25.36 -0.41 15.38
CA PRO A 236 -24.24 -0.41 16.32
C PRO A 236 -24.75 -0.54 17.77
N LYS A 237 -23.84 -0.91 18.67
CA LYS A 237 -24.04 -0.71 20.12
C LYS A 237 -23.81 0.76 20.49
N PRO A 238 -24.28 1.25 21.65
CA PRO A 238 -24.14 2.67 22.05
C PRO A 238 -22.72 3.19 22.07
N ASP A 239 -21.72 2.38 22.46
CA ASP A 239 -20.31 2.72 22.61
C ASP A 239 -19.44 2.35 21.40
N GLU A 240 -20.06 1.94 20.28
CA GLU A 240 -19.39 1.62 19.02
C GLU A 240 -19.39 2.80 18.04
N ALA A 241 -18.26 2.99 17.36
CA ALA A 241 -18.23 3.79 16.13
C ALA A 241 -18.87 3.01 14.99
N PHE A 242 -19.79 3.60 14.24
CA PHE A 242 -20.45 2.93 13.12
C PHE A 242 -20.03 3.48 11.77
N ILE A 243 -19.36 2.67 10.97
CA ILE A 243 -18.95 3.01 9.62
C ILE A 243 -20.01 2.58 8.62
N LEU A 244 -20.56 3.55 7.91
CA LEU A 244 -21.57 3.40 6.87
C LEU A 244 -20.95 3.71 5.49
N ILE A 245 -21.43 3.00 4.46
CA ILE A 245 -20.96 3.29 3.10
C ILE A 245 -21.55 4.60 2.57
N LYS A 246 -22.83 4.88 2.82
CA LYS A 246 -23.53 6.09 2.34
C LYS A 246 -23.99 6.94 3.50
N LYS A 247 -23.92 8.29 3.33
CA LYS A 247 -24.52 9.24 4.27
C LYS A 247 -26.04 9.02 4.35
N ARG A 248 -26.58 8.98 5.58
CA ARG A 248 -28.02 8.91 5.91
C ARG A 248 -28.34 10.00 6.91
N LYS A 249 -29.61 10.35 7.04
CA LYS A 249 -30.11 11.20 8.14
C LYS A 249 -30.14 10.36 9.42
N LEU A 250 -29.01 10.29 10.13
CA LEU A 250 -28.87 9.62 11.42
C LEU A 250 -28.30 10.64 12.41
N PHE A 251 -28.85 10.65 13.61
CA PHE A 251 -28.42 11.53 14.69
C PHE A 251 -27.41 10.81 15.58
N GLY A 252 -26.35 11.50 16.02
CA GLY A 252 -25.35 10.98 16.92
C GLY A 252 -23.90 11.22 16.44
N LYS A 253 -22.96 11.23 17.41
CA LYS A 253 -21.53 11.53 17.19
C LYS A 253 -20.70 10.29 16.77
N ASN A 254 -21.31 9.11 16.72
CA ASN A 254 -20.65 7.83 16.45
C ASN A 254 -20.79 7.33 14.99
N PHE A 255 -21.48 8.08 14.11
CA PHE A 255 -21.69 7.72 12.70
C PHE A 255 -20.62 8.29 11.78
N TYR A 256 -19.99 7.43 10.95
CA TYR A 256 -18.92 7.76 10.03
C TYR A 256 -19.25 7.29 8.61
N TYR A 257 -19.23 8.20 7.65
CA TYR A 257 -19.65 7.92 6.28
C TYR A 257 -18.45 7.86 5.33
N LEU A 258 -18.31 6.75 4.60
CA LEU A 258 -17.23 6.60 3.61
C LEU A 258 -17.51 7.38 2.33
N THR A 259 -18.77 7.52 1.93
CA THR A 259 -19.16 8.27 0.72
C THR A 259 -20.44 9.05 0.94
N LYS A 260 -20.73 9.98 0.02
CA LYS A 260 -22.04 10.64 -0.09
C LYS A 260 -23.04 9.77 -0.89
N THR A 261 -22.57 9.03 -1.90
CA THR A 261 -23.38 8.41 -2.97
C THR A 261 -23.19 6.91 -3.18
N LYS A 262 -22.55 6.17 -2.28
CA LYS A 262 -22.09 4.77 -2.41
C LYS A 262 -20.94 4.57 -3.41
N ASN A 263 -20.23 5.63 -3.81
CA ASN A 263 -19.09 5.52 -4.71
C ASN A 263 -17.92 4.77 -4.04
N LEU A 264 -17.56 3.59 -4.58
CA LEU A 264 -16.53 2.72 -4.01
C LEU A 264 -15.12 3.29 -4.12
N LYS A 265 -14.83 4.19 -5.07
CA LYS A 265 -13.54 4.89 -5.15
C LYS A 265 -13.42 5.91 -4.01
N GLU A 266 -14.49 6.65 -3.72
CA GLU A 266 -14.55 7.57 -2.59
C GLU A 266 -14.43 6.80 -1.26
N ALA A 267 -15.13 5.67 -1.13
CA ALA A 267 -15.05 4.81 0.04
C ALA A 267 -13.63 4.29 0.29
N ALA A 268 -12.96 3.80 -0.76
CA ALA A 268 -11.57 3.35 -0.69
C ALA A 268 -10.63 4.47 -0.21
N LYS A 269 -10.75 5.68 -0.80
CA LYS A 269 -9.96 6.85 -0.44
C LYS A 269 -10.13 7.26 1.02
N LYS A 270 -11.33 7.10 1.59
CA LYS A 270 -11.65 7.54 2.96
C LYS A 270 -11.42 6.47 4.02
N LEU A 271 -11.36 5.19 3.67
CA LEU A 271 -11.34 4.08 4.64
C LEU A 271 -10.28 4.27 5.73
N TYR A 272 -9.01 4.40 5.38
CA TYR A 272 -7.93 4.48 6.37
C TYR A 272 -7.97 5.79 7.17
N LYS A 273 -8.34 6.91 6.52
CA LYS A 273 -8.58 8.17 7.23
C LYS A 273 -9.63 7.99 8.32
N THR A 274 -10.77 7.36 7.98
CA THR A 274 -11.88 7.12 8.91
C THR A 274 -11.45 6.22 10.06
N LEU A 275 -10.78 5.10 9.78
CA LEU A 275 -10.28 4.20 10.82
C LEU A 275 -9.28 4.89 11.76
N ARG A 276 -8.36 5.72 11.25
CA ARG A 276 -7.41 6.51 12.07
C ARG A 276 -8.13 7.57 12.91
N MET A 277 -9.14 8.23 12.35
CA MET A 277 -9.93 9.23 13.07
C MET A 277 -10.72 8.59 14.23
N ILE A 278 -11.34 7.43 14.01
CA ILE A 278 -12.07 6.68 15.04
C ILE A 278 -11.12 6.23 16.15
N LYS A 279 -9.94 5.72 15.79
CA LYS A 279 -8.91 5.31 16.75
C LYS A 279 -8.54 6.42 17.76
N LYS A 280 -8.60 7.70 17.34
CA LYS A 280 -8.28 8.86 18.20
C LYS A 280 -9.46 9.25 19.14
N LYS A 281 -10.62 8.57 19.08
CA LYS A 281 -11.86 8.97 19.76
C LYS A 281 -12.37 7.96 20.80
N ASN A 282 -11.53 7.15 21.39
CA ASN A 282 -11.81 6.29 22.55
C ASN A 282 -13.08 5.40 22.46
N PHE A 283 -13.51 5.00 21.25
CA PHE A 283 -14.58 3.99 21.09
C PHE A 283 -14.06 2.61 21.54
N LYS A 284 -14.92 1.80 22.16
CA LYS A 284 -14.58 0.42 22.56
C LYS A 284 -14.42 -0.51 21.36
N SER A 285 -15.21 -0.29 20.30
CA SER A 285 -15.14 -1.09 19.06
C SER A 285 -15.69 -0.31 17.85
N ILE A 286 -15.52 -0.90 16.67
CA ILE A 286 -16.03 -0.38 15.40
C ILE A 286 -17.03 -1.37 14.81
N SER A 287 -18.22 -0.93 14.52
CA SER A 287 -19.17 -1.63 13.67
C SER A 287 -19.10 -1.14 12.24
N VAL A 288 -19.18 -2.03 11.27
CA VAL A 288 -19.14 -1.68 9.83
C VAL A 288 -20.36 -2.25 9.13
N GLU A 289 -21.09 -1.41 8.41
CA GLU A 289 -22.18 -1.80 7.53
C GLU A 289 -21.68 -2.73 6.41
N LYS A 290 -22.55 -3.54 5.82
CA LYS A 290 -22.21 -4.40 4.66
C LYS A 290 -21.77 -3.55 3.48
N ILE A 291 -20.51 -3.74 3.06
CA ILE A 291 -19.91 -3.10 1.88
C ILE A 291 -20.14 -3.98 0.64
N PRO A 292 -20.61 -3.45 -0.50
CA PRO A 292 -20.78 -4.22 -1.73
C PRO A 292 -19.49 -4.95 -2.14
N ASN A 293 -19.59 -6.27 -2.42
CA ASN A 293 -18.41 -7.09 -2.74
C ASN A 293 -18.12 -7.13 -4.26
N LEU A 294 -18.11 -5.96 -4.90
CA LEU A 294 -17.82 -5.79 -6.32
C LEU A 294 -16.79 -4.65 -6.51
N GLY A 295 -16.08 -4.67 -7.62
CA GLY A 295 -15.06 -3.66 -7.94
C GLY A 295 -14.07 -3.42 -6.79
N LEU A 296 -13.86 -2.15 -6.42
CA LEU A 296 -13.01 -1.78 -5.27
C LEU A 296 -13.58 -2.23 -3.91
N GLY A 297 -14.87 -2.53 -3.81
CA GLY A 297 -15.48 -3.07 -2.59
C GLY A 297 -14.86 -4.39 -2.17
N GLN A 298 -14.39 -5.23 -3.10
CA GLN A 298 -13.64 -6.44 -2.78
C GLN A 298 -12.35 -6.13 -2.03
N ALA A 299 -11.62 -5.08 -2.43
CA ALA A 299 -10.39 -4.65 -1.74
C ALA A 299 -10.71 -4.04 -0.38
N ILE A 300 -11.76 -3.23 -0.26
CA ILE A 300 -12.22 -2.67 1.02
C ILE A 300 -12.57 -3.79 1.99
N ASN A 301 -13.38 -4.77 1.57
CA ASN A 301 -13.77 -5.92 2.38
C ASN A 301 -12.56 -6.76 2.81
N ASP A 302 -11.59 -7.01 1.92
CA ASP A 302 -10.35 -7.71 2.30
C ASP A 302 -9.59 -6.97 3.41
N ARG A 303 -9.52 -5.63 3.37
CA ARG A 303 -8.87 -4.81 4.42
C ARG A 303 -9.62 -4.89 5.74
N LEU A 304 -10.94 -4.76 5.72
CA LEU A 304 -11.77 -4.82 6.91
C LEU A 304 -11.75 -6.21 7.57
N ILE A 305 -11.84 -7.29 6.78
CA ILE A 305 -11.71 -8.67 7.27
C ILE A 305 -10.36 -8.93 7.94
N ARG A 306 -9.26 -8.35 7.43
CA ARG A 306 -7.94 -8.49 8.05
C ARG A 306 -7.80 -7.63 9.30
N ALA A 307 -8.42 -6.46 9.30
CA ALA A 307 -8.45 -5.57 10.45
C ALA A 307 -9.30 -6.12 11.62
N SER A 308 -10.34 -6.92 11.33
CA SER A 308 -11.20 -7.52 12.34
C SER A 308 -10.63 -8.79 13.01
N LYS A 309 -9.47 -9.27 12.56
CA LYS A 309 -8.79 -10.46 13.12
C LYS A 309 -7.81 -10.12 14.24
N PHE A 310 -7.88 -8.90 14.74
CA PHE A 310 -7.02 -8.41 15.82
C PHE A 310 -7.59 -8.82 17.18
#